data_483dbe3da10141c5e53c7fdbd40092d6
#
_entry.id   483dbe3da10141c5e53c7fdbd40092d6
#
_cell.length_a   1.000
_cell.length_b   1.000
_cell.length_c   1.000
_cell.angle_alpha   90.00
_cell.angle_beta   90.00
_cell.angle_gamma   90.00
#
_symmetry.space_group_name_H-M   'P 1'
#
loop_
_entity.id
_entity.type
_entity.pdbx_description
1 polymer ?
#
loop_
_entity_poly.entity_id
_entity_poly.type
_entity_poly.pdbx_seq_one_letter_code
_entity_poly.pdbx_strand_id
1 'polypeptide(L)'
;MPEEVENSQEVEETSAEVDELEALRNENEELIDTLQRLQADFANYRKRAQRDQEALVTRAGERIVKELLPILDDLERALEAAEQHEEAKLEEGVKLVHRQLAQLLEKEGLAAVETDGKFDPHVHEALLTQPSESEEGSVVEVLQKGYRLGDRVLRPARVVVAGPKEEPRGDEG
;
A
#
# COMPACT_ATOMS: atom_id res chain seq x y z
N MET A 1 -68.56 -22.56 -51.32
CA MET A 1 -68.13 -23.20 -50.09
C MET A 1 -66.60 -23.64 -50.06
N PRO A 2 -65.70 -23.16 -50.96
CA PRO A 2 -64.28 -23.26 -50.77
C PRO A 2 -63.57 -22.01 -50.20
N GLU A 3 -64.11 -20.81 -50.44
CA GLU A 3 -63.49 -19.51 -50.05
C GLU A 3 -63.43 -19.24 -48.50
N GLU A 4 -64.35 -19.78 -47.69
CA GLU A 4 -64.40 -19.57 -46.25
C GLU A 4 -63.37 -20.43 -45.52
N VAL A 5 -62.93 -21.53 -46.08
CA VAL A 5 -61.91 -22.44 -45.47
C VAL A 5 -60.49 -21.93 -45.75
N GLU A 6 -60.25 -21.37 -46.98
CA GLU A 6 -58.94 -20.76 -47.30
C GLU A 6 -58.66 -19.51 -46.48
N ASN A 7 -59.65 -18.68 -46.23
CA ASN A 7 -59.50 -17.47 -45.40
C ASN A 7 -59.29 -17.79 -43.92
N SER A 8 -59.82 -18.90 -43.40
CA SER A 8 -59.58 -19.34 -42.02
C SER A 8 -58.15 -19.90 -41.81
N GLN A 9 -57.59 -20.57 -42.81
CA GLN A 9 -56.17 -21.06 -42.73
C GLN A 9 -55.17 -19.92 -42.85
N GLU A 10 -55.33 -18.93 -43.69
CA GLU A 10 -54.46 -17.74 -43.78
C GLU A 10 -54.48 -16.91 -42.48
N VAL A 11 -55.62 -16.79 -41.77
CA VAL A 11 -55.73 -16.09 -40.52
C VAL A 11 -55.03 -16.85 -39.37
N GLU A 12 -55.12 -18.18 -39.35
CA GLU A 12 -54.39 -19.02 -38.35
C GLU A 12 -52.88 -19.02 -38.59
N GLU A 13 -52.39 -19.08 -39.86
CA GLU A 13 -50.98 -18.97 -40.18
C GLU A 13 -50.40 -17.60 -39.84
N THR A 14 -51.10 -16.50 -40.15
CA THR A 14 -50.64 -15.15 -39.75
C THR A 14 -50.66 -14.93 -38.23
N SER A 15 -51.60 -15.55 -37.49
CA SER A 15 -51.60 -15.51 -36.03
C SER A 15 -50.41 -16.26 -35.43
N ALA A 16 -50.07 -17.44 -35.96
CA ALA A 16 -48.93 -18.22 -35.51
C ALA A 16 -47.57 -17.51 -35.78
N GLU A 17 -47.44 -16.87 -36.95
CA GLU A 17 -46.26 -16.03 -37.28
C GLU A 17 -46.09 -14.80 -36.35
N VAL A 18 -47.20 -14.17 -35.98
CA VAL A 18 -47.18 -13.03 -35.04
C VAL A 18 -46.75 -13.49 -33.62
N ASP A 19 -47.28 -14.63 -33.15
CA ASP A 19 -46.92 -15.18 -31.85
C ASP A 19 -45.42 -15.62 -31.80
N GLU A 20 -44.90 -16.18 -32.90
CA GLU A 20 -43.47 -16.53 -33.01
C GLU A 20 -42.59 -15.28 -33.04
N LEU A 21 -43.01 -14.21 -33.73
CA LEU A 21 -42.31 -12.94 -33.75
C LEU A 21 -42.28 -12.26 -32.37
N GLU A 22 -43.35 -12.33 -31.60
CA GLU A 22 -43.41 -11.83 -30.25
C GLU A 22 -42.49 -12.65 -29.30
N ALA A 23 -42.49 -13.98 -29.40
CA ALA A 23 -41.63 -14.84 -28.65
C ALA A 23 -40.13 -14.54 -28.92
N LEU A 24 -39.77 -14.38 -30.21
CA LEU A 24 -38.40 -14.03 -30.60
C LEU A 24 -37.99 -12.62 -30.15
N ARG A 25 -38.90 -11.67 -30.10
CA ARG A 25 -38.61 -10.33 -29.53
C ARG A 25 -38.36 -10.38 -28.05
N ASN A 26 -39.17 -11.12 -27.31
CA ASN A 26 -39.00 -11.28 -25.87
C ASN A 26 -37.66 -11.99 -25.53
N GLU A 27 -37.30 -13.04 -26.27
CA GLU A 27 -35.99 -13.71 -26.12
C GLU A 27 -34.82 -12.76 -26.43
N ASN A 28 -34.98 -11.95 -27.46
CA ASN A 28 -33.96 -10.95 -27.82
C ASN A 28 -33.80 -9.88 -26.74
N GLU A 29 -34.87 -9.41 -26.14
CA GLU A 29 -34.83 -8.45 -25.02
C GLU A 29 -34.15 -9.08 -23.79
N GLU A 30 -34.48 -10.32 -23.44
CA GLU A 30 -33.82 -11.05 -22.33
C GLU A 30 -32.34 -11.28 -22.59
N LEU A 31 -31.95 -11.58 -23.82
CA LEU A 31 -30.53 -11.73 -24.19
C LEU A 31 -29.78 -10.40 -24.12
N ILE A 32 -30.39 -9.30 -24.55
CA ILE A 32 -29.81 -7.95 -24.47
C ILE A 32 -29.59 -7.56 -23.00
N ASP A 33 -30.58 -7.76 -22.13
CA ASP A 33 -30.45 -7.48 -20.69
C ASP A 33 -29.35 -8.32 -20.04
N THR A 34 -29.28 -9.61 -20.39
CA THR A 34 -28.22 -10.52 -19.93
C THR A 34 -26.84 -10.06 -20.38
N LEU A 35 -26.71 -9.63 -21.65
CA LEU A 35 -25.45 -9.10 -22.20
C LEU A 35 -25.03 -7.80 -21.50
N GLN A 36 -25.97 -6.88 -21.25
CA GLN A 36 -25.67 -5.64 -20.52
C GLN A 36 -25.18 -5.91 -19.11
N ARG A 37 -25.82 -6.83 -18.39
CA ARG A 37 -25.38 -7.24 -17.05
C ARG A 37 -24.02 -7.90 -17.08
N LEU A 38 -23.78 -8.82 -18.02
CA LEU A 38 -22.48 -9.49 -18.19
C LEU A 38 -21.37 -8.48 -18.51
N GLN A 39 -21.65 -7.49 -19.33
CA GLN A 39 -20.71 -6.43 -19.67
C GLN A 39 -20.33 -5.59 -18.43
N ALA A 40 -21.33 -5.25 -17.60
CA ALA A 40 -21.09 -4.53 -16.34
C ALA A 40 -20.26 -5.38 -15.36
N ASP A 41 -20.58 -6.66 -15.20
CA ASP A 41 -19.83 -7.58 -14.35
C ASP A 41 -18.39 -7.79 -14.83
N PHE A 42 -18.20 -7.90 -16.15
CA PHE A 42 -16.87 -8.01 -16.75
C PHE A 42 -16.03 -6.74 -16.53
N ALA A 43 -16.65 -5.56 -16.66
CA ALA A 43 -15.96 -4.30 -16.37
C ALA A 43 -15.52 -4.20 -14.90
N ASN A 44 -16.39 -4.60 -13.98
CA ASN A 44 -16.08 -4.66 -12.55
C ASN A 44 -14.98 -5.69 -12.23
N TYR A 45 -15.05 -6.88 -12.84
CA TYR A 45 -14.03 -7.92 -12.72
C TYR A 45 -12.66 -7.41 -13.20
N ARG A 46 -12.60 -6.79 -14.37
CA ARG A 46 -11.36 -6.23 -14.94
C ARG A 46 -10.75 -5.18 -14.02
N LYS A 47 -11.57 -4.28 -13.47
CA LYS A 47 -11.11 -3.25 -12.54
C LYS A 47 -10.56 -3.85 -11.24
N ARG A 48 -11.20 -4.91 -10.72
CA ARG A 48 -10.71 -5.62 -9.52
C ARG A 48 -9.41 -6.37 -9.82
N ALA A 49 -9.35 -7.12 -10.91
CA ALA A 49 -8.16 -7.87 -11.31
C ALA A 49 -6.93 -6.96 -11.50
N GLN A 50 -7.12 -5.76 -12.07
CA GLN A 50 -6.06 -4.78 -12.20
C GLN A 50 -5.55 -4.31 -10.84
N ARG A 51 -6.44 -3.98 -9.90
CA ARG A 51 -6.05 -3.58 -8.53
C ARG A 51 -5.32 -4.70 -7.78
N ASP A 52 -5.79 -5.94 -7.92
CA ASP A 52 -5.16 -7.09 -7.31
C ASP A 52 -3.75 -7.33 -7.89
N GLN A 53 -3.57 -7.13 -9.19
CA GLN A 53 -2.26 -7.21 -9.85
C GLN A 53 -1.31 -6.11 -9.37
N GLU A 54 -1.76 -4.87 -9.27
CA GLU A 54 -0.97 -3.74 -8.74
C GLU A 54 -0.55 -4.01 -7.28
N ALA A 55 -1.47 -4.53 -6.46
CA ALA A 55 -1.17 -4.90 -5.09
C ALA A 55 -0.14 -6.04 -4.98
N LEU A 56 -0.18 -7.03 -5.88
CA LEU A 56 0.80 -8.12 -5.93
C LEU A 56 2.20 -7.61 -6.30
N VAL A 57 2.30 -6.71 -7.28
CA VAL A 57 3.58 -6.11 -7.68
C VAL A 57 4.20 -5.32 -6.52
N THR A 58 3.38 -4.51 -5.83
CA THR A 58 3.83 -3.75 -4.66
C THR A 58 4.33 -4.67 -3.54
N ARG A 59 3.63 -5.77 -3.27
CA ARG A 59 4.03 -6.75 -2.24
C ARG A 59 5.28 -7.54 -2.60
N ALA A 60 5.51 -7.81 -3.89
CA ALA A 60 6.68 -8.57 -4.33
C ALA A 60 8.00 -7.82 -4.03
N GLY A 61 8.02 -6.50 -4.18
CA GLY A 61 9.16 -5.66 -3.83
C GLY A 61 9.42 -5.55 -2.33
N GLU A 62 8.38 -5.62 -1.51
CA GLU A 62 8.45 -5.43 -0.06
C GLU A 62 9.43 -6.37 0.65
N ARG A 63 9.46 -7.65 0.25
CA ARG A 63 10.37 -8.64 0.85
C ARG A 63 11.83 -8.28 0.61
N ILE A 64 12.17 -7.92 -0.63
CA ILE A 64 13.54 -7.53 -1.00
C ILE A 64 13.96 -6.27 -0.25
N VAL A 65 13.08 -5.28 -0.19
CA VAL A 65 13.35 -4.04 0.56
C VAL A 65 13.60 -4.34 2.04
N LYS A 66 12.79 -5.20 2.67
CA LYS A 66 13.00 -5.61 4.07
C LYS A 66 14.35 -6.30 4.31
N GLU A 67 14.78 -7.12 3.36
CA GLU A 67 16.06 -7.82 3.45
C GLU A 67 17.26 -6.86 3.26
N LEU A 68 17.06 -5.73 2.55
CA LEU A 68 18.08 -4.71 2.33
C LEU A 68 18.23 -3.71 3.50
N LEU A 69 17.19 -3.52 4.31
CA LEU A 69 17.25 -2.57 5.43
C LEU A 69 18.37 -2.85 6.44
N PRO A 70 18.67 -4.11 6.86
CA PRO A 70 19.79 -4.37 7.76
C PRO A 70 21.15 -4.00 7.16
N ILE A 71 21.29 -4.15 5.84
CA ILE A 71 22.52 -3.78 5.13
C ILE A 71 22.72 -2.26 5.17
N LEU A 72 21.63 -1.50 5.02
CA LEU A 72 21.66 -0.06 5.16
C LEU A 72 22.03 0.37 6.59
N ASP A 73 21.44 -0.27 7.62
CA ASP A 73 21.76 -0.02 9.02
C ASP A 73 23.24 -0.32 9.32
N ASP A 74 23.79 -1.42 8.78
CA ASP A 74 25.18 -1.80 8.97
C ASP A 74 26.14 -0.80 8.29
N LEU A 75 25.77 -0.28 7.11
CA LEU A 75 26.53 0.77 6.44
C LEU A 75 26.50 2.09 7.21
N GLU A 76 25.36 2.48 7.76
CA GLU A 76 25.25 3.68 8.60
C GLU A 76 26.13 3.56 9.84
N ARG A 77 26.11 2.39 10.51
CA ARG A 77 26.96 2.12 11.69
C ARG A 77 28.45 2.12 11.35
N ALA A 78 28.82 1.56 10.19
CA ALA A 78 30.21 1.59 9.73
C ALA A 78 30.70 3.01 9.44
N LEU A 79 29.83 3.87 8.88
CA LEU A 79 30.17 5.28 8.67
C LEU A 79 30.37 6.05 9.97
N GLU A 80 29.49 5.86 10.96
CA GLU A 80 29.62 6.48 12.28
C GLU A 80 30.92 6.05 12.98
N ALA A 81 31.30 4.78 12.83
CA ALA A 81 32.59 4.28 13.36
C ALA A 81 33.80 4.85 12.63
N ALA A 82 33.71 5.05 11.30
CA ALA A 82 34.78 5.58 10.48
C ALA A 82 35.05 7.08 10.74
N GLU A 83 34.04 7.86 11.10
CA GLU A 83 34.18 9.27 11.49
C GLU A 83 35.11 9.47 12.72
N GLN A 84 35.27 8.42 13.55
CA GLN A 84 36.12 8.44 14.73
C GLN A 84 37.58 8.02 14.46
N HIS A 85 37.91 7.55 13.26
CA HIS A 85 39.22 7.04 12.89
C HIS A 85 39.72 7.72 11.60
N GLU A 86 40.98 8.13 11.52
CA GLU A 86 41.59 8.93 10.44
C GLU A 86 41.76 8.22 9.08
N GLU A 87 40.92 7.26 8.73
CA GLU A 87 40.98 6.56 7.43
C GLU A 87 40.03 7.19 6.37
N ALA A 88 40.27 8.45 6.03
CA ALA A 88 39.42 9.28 5.18
C ALA A 88 39.03 8.66 3.82
N LYS A 89 39.88 7.82 3.22
CA LYS A 89 39.57 7.20 1.92
C LYS A 89 38.55 6.06 2.00
N LEU A 90 38.57 5.28 3.09
CA LEU A 90 37.61 4.22 3.32
C LEU A 90 36.23 4.83 3.64
N GLU A 91 36.22 5.88 4.43
CA GLU A 91 35.01 6.64 4.76
C GLU A 91 34.30 7.19 3.50
N GLU A 92 35.04 7.84 2.59
CA GLU A 92 34.47 8.35 1.34
C GLU A 92 33.85 7.23 0.49
N GLY A 93 34.52 6.08 0.37
CA GLY A 93 34.01 4.91 -0.37
C GLY A 93 32.74 4.36 0.23
N VAL A 94 32.68 4.18 1.54
CA VAL A 94 31.50 3.69 2.25
C VAL A 94 30.35 4.69 2.18
N LYS A 95 30.61 6.00 2.35
CA LYS A 95 29.61 7.07 2.15
C LYS A 95 29.01 7.06 0.75
N LEU A 96 29.83 6.78 -0.28
CA LEU A 96 29.35 6.69 -1.65
C LEU A 96 28.39 5.51 -1.84
N VAL A 97 28.78 4.32 -1.35
CA VAL A 97 27.93 3.11 -1.43
C VAL A 97 26.63 3.30 -0.65
N HIS A 98 26.69 3.83 0.55
CA HIS A 98 25.51 4.17 1.37
C HIS A 98 24.56 5.10 0.59
N ARG A 99 25.10 6.18 0.00
CA ARG A 99 24.29 7.14 -0.77
C ARG A 99 23.62 6.49 -1.99
N GLN A 100 24.35 5.65 -2.72
CA GLN A 100 23.81 4.95 -3.88
C GLN A 100 22.70 3.98 -3.48
N LEU A 101 22.89 3.23 -2.38
CA LEU A 101 21.89 2.31 -1.86
C LEU A 101 20.63 3.07 -1.38
N ALA A 102 20.82 4.16 -0.65
CA ALA A 102 19.70 4.98 -0.18
C ALA A 102 18.88 5.54 -1.35
N GLN A 103 19.55 6.09 -2.39
CA GLN A 103 18.90 6.59 -3.59
C GLN A 103 18.17 5.50 -4.37
N LEU A 104 18.73 4.29 -4.44
CA LEU A 104 18.04 3.16 -5.07
C LEU A 104 16.75 2.81 -4.33
N LEU A 105 16.82 2.71 -3.00
CA LEU A 105 15.67 2.39 -2.16
C LEU A 105 14.59 3.49 -2.22
N GLU A 106 14.99 4.76 -2.22
CA GLU A 106 14.06 5.89 -2.42
C GLU A 106 13.34 5.82 -3.77
N LYS A 107 14.07 5.46 -4.83
CA LYS A 107 13.50 5.27 -6.17
C LYS A 107 12.48 4.14 -6.23
N GLU A 108 12.68 3.09 -5.43
CA GLU A 108 11.73 1.99 -5.26
C GLU A 108 10.56 2.36 -4.31
N GLY A 109 10.52 3.60 -3.83
CA GLY A 109 9.44 4.12 -3.00
C GLY A 109 9.64 3.98 -1.50
N LEU A 110 10.86 3.62 -1.05
CA LEU A 110 11.20 3.63 0.38
C LEU A 110 11.31 5.07 0.88
N ALA A 111 10.63 5.38 1.96
CA ALA A 111 10.76 6.66 2.66
C ALA A 111 11.02 6.43 4.15
N ALA A 112 11.86 7.26 4.74
CA ALA A 112 12.06 7.26 6.18
C ALA A 112 10.77 7.71 6.90
N VAL A 113 10.52 7.14 8.07
CA VAL A 113 9.46 7.59 8.97
C VAL A 113 9.91 8.90 9.62
N GLU A 114 9.03 9.88 9.66
CA GLU A 114 9.29 11.14 10.37
C GLU A 114 9.39 10.85 11.88
N THR A 115 10.45 11.37 12.49
CA THR A 115 10.73 11.21 13.93
C THR A 115 10.84 12.54 14.66
N ASP A 116 10.60 13.64 13.95
CA ASP A 116 10.62 14.99 14.52
C ASP A 116 9.25 15.30 15.12
N GLY A 117 9.14 15.27 16.45
CA GLY A 117 7.92 15.65 17.15
C GLY A 117 7.39 14.62 18.13
N LYS A 118 6.06 14.45 18.19
CA LYS A 118 5.40 13.55 19.13
C LYS A 118 5.47 12.09 18.67
N PHE A 119 5.53 11.20 19.65
CA PHE A 119 5.41 9.76 19.43
C PHE A 119 4.07 9.40 18.79
N ASP A 120 4.13 8.64 17.69
CA ASP A 120 2.97 8.07 17.01
C ASP A 120 3.06 6.53 17.02
N PRO A 121 2.13 5.83 17.71
CA PRO A 121 2.14 4.37 17.79
C PRO A 121 2.01 3.65 16.46
N HIS A 122 1.53 4.30 15.40
CA HIS A 122 1.38 3.69 14.08
C HIS A 122 2.70 3.55 13.33
N VAL A 123 3.67 4.40 13.63
CA VAL A 123 4.95 4.49 12.92
C VAL A 123 6.18 4.43 13.82
N HIS A 124 6.00 4.53 15.14
CA HIS A 124 7.09 4.48 16.13
C HIS A 124 6.91 3.32 17.11
N GLU A 125 8.03 2.79 17.57
CA GLU A 125 8.15 1.81 18.67
C GLU A 125 8.98 2.43 19.79
N ALA A 126 8.37 2.81 20.91
CA ALA A 126 9.08 3.34 22.07
C ALA A 126 9.76 2.19 22.79
N LEU A 127 11.09 2.20 22.85
CA LEU A 127 11.89 1.22 23.60
C LEU A 127 12.17 1.69 25.02
N LEU A 128 12.39 2.97 25.21
CA LEU A 128 12.75 3.58 26.47
C LEU A 128 12.01 4.91 26.66
N THR A 129 11.73 5.21 27.91
CA THR A 129 11.29 6.55 28.34
C THR A 129 12.34 7.11 29.25
N GLN A 130 12.82 8.33 28.97
CA GLN A 130 13.81 8.99 29.81
C GLN A 130 13.35 10.40 30.20
N PRO A 131 13.66 10.89 31.39
CA PRO A 131 13.44 12.28 31.78
C PRO A 131 14.11 13.22 30.78
N SER A 132 13.40 14.24 30.32
CA SER A 132 13.89 15.17 29.31
C SER A 132 13.33 16.57 29.55
N GLU A 133 14.05 17.57 29.03
CA GLU A 133 13.57 18.94 28.94
C GLU A 133 12.51 19.12 27.83
N SER A 134 12.43 18.17 26.91
CA SER A 134 11.47 18.19 25.82
C SER A 134 10.04 17.96 26.31
N GLU A 135 9.05 18.26 25.44
CA GLU A 135 7.64 18.01 25.76
C GLU A 135 7.42 16.51 26.02
N GLU A 136 6.69 16.17 27.08
CA GLU A 136 6.38 14.78 27.43
C GLU A 136 5.72 14.05 26.26
N GLY A 137 6.18 12.83 25.96
CA GLY A 137 5.73 12.04 24.84
C GLY A 137 6.32 12.44 23.48
N SER A 138 7.28 13.38 23.42
CA SER A 138 8.05 13.65 22.20
C SER A 138 9.19 12.65 22.00
N VAL A 139 9.61 12.46 20.75
CA VAL A 139 10.79 11.66 20.42
C VAL A 139 12.04 12.44 20.80
N VAL A 140 12.87 11.85 21.64
CA VAL A 140 14.14 12.46 22.12
C VAL A 140 15.32 11.94 21.32
N GLU A 141 15.31 10.62 21.01
CA GLU A 141 16.40 9.97 20.32
C GLU A 141 15.86 8.86 19.42
N VAL A 142 16.49 8.66 18.27
CA VAL A 142 16.18 7.61 17.31
C VAL A 142 17.24 6.53 17.38
N LEU A 143 16.92 5.42 18.02
CA LEU A 143 17.85 4.27 18.14
C LEU A 143 17.95 3.48 16.83
N GLN A 144 16.84 3.43 16.07
CA GLN A 144 16.80 2.78 14.76
C GLN A 144 15.79 3.46 13.88
N LYS A 145 16.21 3.85 12.68
CA LYS A 145 15.31 4.51 11.71
C LYS A 145 14.18 3.59 11.28
N GLY A 146 12.97 4.13 11.20
CA GLY A 146 11.82 3.49 10.63
C GLY A 146 11.72 3.75 9.12
N TYR A 147 11.08 2.85 8.41
CA TYR A 147 10.88 2.98 6.97
C TYR A 147 9.48 2.56 6.54
N ARG A 148 8.96 3.24 5.52
CA ARG A 148 7.71 2.92 4.85
C ARG A 148 7.94 2.74 3.34
N LEU A 149 7.13 1.89 2.70
CA LEU A 149 7.09 1.72 1.25
C LEU A 149 5.72 2.20 0.76
N GLY A 150 5.68 3.33 0.07
CA GLY A 150 4.42 4.02 -0.19
C GLY A 150 3.68 4.34 1.13
N ASP A 151 2.44 3.87 1.26
CA ASP A 151 1.62 4.07 2.47
C ASP A 151 1.82 3.01 3.55
N ARG A 152 2.63 1.97 3.29
CA ARG A 152 2.81 0.86 4.20
C ARG A 152 4.08 0.99 5.03
N VAL A 153 3.95 0.99 6.35
CA VAL A 153 5.10 0.91 7.26
C VAL A 153 5.72 -0.49 7.18
N LEU A 154 7.00 -0.56 6.77
CA LEU A 154 7.79 -1.80 6.72
C LEU A 154 8.39 -2.10 8.09
N ARG A 155 8.88 -1.06 8.75
CA ARG A 155 9.52 -1.11 10.06
C ARG A 155 9.26 0.20 10.79
N PRO A 156 8.70 0.18 12.02
CA PRO A 156 8.58 1.38 12.83
C PRO A 156 9.96 1.93 13.20
N ALA A 157 10.04 3.22 13.47
CA ALA A 157 11.22 3.81 14.09
C ALA A 157 11.28 3.42 15.56
N ARG A 158 12.44 2.91 16.02
CA ARG A 158 12.68 2.63 17.43
C ARG A 158 13.24 3.87 18.10
N VAL A 159 12.51 4.37 19.07
CA VAL A 159 12.78 5.68 19.65
C VAL A 159 12.82 5.64 21.17
N VAL A 160 13.51 6.64 21.73
CA VAL A 160 13.40 7.02 23.13
C VAL A 160 12.43 8.18 23.20
N VAL A 161 11.47 8.13 24.12
CA VAL A 161 10.46 9.18 24.32
C VAL A 161 10.74 9.97 25.59
N ALA A 162 10.38 11.26 25.56
CA ALA A 162 10.45 12.12 26.74
C ALA A 162 9.44 11.66 27.80
N GLY A 163 9.94 11.38 28.99
CA GLY A 163 9.16 11.21 30.21
C GLY A 163 9.03 12.51 31.00
N PRO A 164 8.34 12.47 32.13
CA PRO A 164 8.23 13.62 33.03
C PRO A 164 9.62 14.07 33.51
N LYS A 165 9.79 15.39 33.63
CA LYS A 165 11.02 15.97 34.21
C LYS A 165 11.24 15.39 35.60
N GLU A 166 12.46 14.97 35.90
CA GLU A 166 12.84 14.72 37.31
C GLU A 166 12.81 16.06 38.05
N GLU A 167 11.82 16.23 38.92
CA GLU A 167 11.91 17.27 39.92
C GLU A 167 13.11 16.99 40.84
N PRO A 168 13.99 17.99 41.07
CA PRO A 168 15.08 17.77 42.00
C PRO A 168 14.47 17.38 43.34
N ARG A 169 14.78 16.13 43.79
CA ARG A 169 14.44 15.70 45.16
C ARG A 169 15.02 16.74 46.09
N GLY A 170 14.15 17.55 46.69
CA GLY A 170 14.53 18.46 47.75
C GLY A 170 15.25 17.63 48.81
N ASP A 171 16.51 17.97 49.03
CA ASP A 171 17.34 17.46 50.11
C ASP A 171 16.70 18.01 51.42
N GLU A 172 15.73 17.22 51.96
CA GLU A 172 15.23 17.45 53.31
C GLU A 172 16.30 16.96 54.29
N GLY A 173 17.22 17.87 54.65
CA GLY A 173 18.15 17.74 55.73
C GLY A 173 17.52 17.84 57.13
#